data_ac745d8497b4f51a4d38c4a31bb1055e
#
_entry.id   ac745d8497b4f51a4d38c4a31bb1055e
#
_cell.length_a   1.000
_cell.length_b   1.000
_cell.length_c   1.000
_cell.angle_alpha   90.00
_cell.angle_beta   90.00
_cell.angle_gamma   90.00
#
_symmetry.space_group_name_H-M   'P 1'
#
loop_
_entity.id
_entity.type
_entity.pdbx_description
1 polymer ?
#
loop_
_entity_poly.entity_id
_entity_poly.type
_entity_poly.pdbx_seq_one_letter_code
_entity_poly.pdbx_strand_id
1 'polypeptide(L)'
;MTDKLQDFGHTFQIKSIASLMKNQSFLEQIHDILDEKHYDSDSLKWIVKECKKYYDEYRKCITLDVFKVKTSEVENDILKTSIVENLKEVFRHMESPDLEYIQDRTIEFFKNQTLKSAIIQSVDIMESKGDFEQIKRLVDDALNAGTERNIGHEYIEHIEDRYSETARTTVPTGWDVIDDLTQGGLGGGELGVIVAPAGVGKTW
;
A
#
# COMPACT_ATOMS: atom_id res chain seq x y z
N MET A 1 -18.45 12.55 7.61
CA MET A 1 -17.63 11.38 7.31
C MET A 1 -18.57 10.26 6.92
N THR A 2 -18.40 9.68 5.77
CA THR A 2 -19.23 8.57 5.26
C THR A 2 -18.94 7.32 6.05
N ASP A 3 -19.91 6.84 6.82
CA ASP A 3 -19.72 5.68 7.71
C ASP A 3 -19.84 4.33 7.00
N LYS A 4 -20.34 4.33 5.75
CA LYS A 4 -20.52 3.12 4.96
C LYS A 4 -20.00 3.30 3.54
N LEU A 5 -19.35 2.27 3.00
CA LEU A 5 -18.91 2.26 1.59
C LEU A 5 -20.10 2.40 0.62
N GLN A 6 -21.28 2.00 1.07
CA GLN A 6 -22.57 2.15 0.40
C GLN A 6 -22.92 3.60 0.06
N ASP A 7 -22.52 4.54 0.91
CA ASP A 7 -22.82 5.96 0.72
C ASP A 7 -22.13 6.56 -0.51
N PHE A 8 -21.04 5.92 -0.99
CA PHE A 8 -20.37 6.29 -2.24
C PHE A 8 -21.08 5.75 -3.49
N GLY A 9 -22.07 4.86 -3.33
CA GLY A 9 -22.86 4.28 -4.40
C GLY A 9 -22.24 3.02 -5.03
N HIS A 10 -23.08 2.32 -5.80
CA HIS A 10 -22.73 1.03 -6.40
C HIS A 10 -21.55 1.12 -7.40
N THR A 11 -21.57 2.14 -8.26
CA THR A 11 -20.50 2.35 -9.26
C THR A 11 -19.13 2.56 -8.61
N PHE A 12 -19.08 3.24 -7.46
CA PHE A 12 -17.83 3.39 -6.71
C PHE A 12 -17.29 2.04 -6.24
N GLN A 13 -18.14 1.19 -5.69
CA GLN A 13 -17.76 -0.15 -5.23
C GLN A 13 -17.27 -1.02 -6.39
N ILE A 14 -17.91 -0.97 -7.55
CA ILE A 14 -17.47 -1.64 -8.78
C ILE A 14 -16.08 -1.18 -9.20
N LYS A 15 -15.83 0.14 -9.22
CA LYS A 15 -14.51 0.71 -9.58
C LYS A 15 -13.43 0.39 -8.53
N SER A 16 -13.78 0.35 -7.25
CA SER A 16 -12.88 -0.11 -6.19
C SER A 16 -12.42 -1.56 -6.45
N ILE A 17 -13.35 -2.45 -6.80
CA ILE A 17 -13.02 -3.84 -7.18
C ILE A 17 -12.19 -3.90 -8.47
N ALA A 18 -12.50 -3.06 -9.46
CA ALA A 18 -11.69 -2.97 -10.68
C ALA A 18 -10.24 -2.59 -10.37
N SER A 19 -10.03 -1.67 -9.41
CA SER A 19 -8.70 -1.29 -8.94
C SER A 19 -7.99 -2.45 -8.23
N LEU A 20 -8.68 -3.24 -7.39
CA LEU A 20 -8.13 -4.44 -6.74
C LEU A 20 -7.66 -5.50 -7.74
N MET A 21 -8.34 -5.60 -8.89
CA MET A 21 -7.98 -6.57 -9.93
C MET A 21 -6.88 -6.08 -10.88
N LYS A 22 -6.75 -4.76 -11.06
CA LYS A 22 -5.82 -4.15 -12.01
C LYS A 22 -4.49 -3.77 -11.37
N ASN A 23 -4.51 -3.20 -10.18
CA ASN A 23 -3.34 -2.60 -9.53
C ASN A 23 -2.86 -3.45 -8.36
N GLN A 24 -1.74 -4.14 -8.56
CA GLN A 24 -1.15 -5.01 -7.55
C GLN A 24 -0.65 -4.20 -6.34
N SER A 25 -0.02 -3.04 -6.56
CA SER A 25 0.46 -2.18 -5.46
C SER A 25 -0.69 -1.68 -4.59
N PHE A 26 -1.82 -1.30 -5.21
CA PHE A 26 -3.02 -0.93 -4.47
C PHE A 26 -3.58 -2.10 -3.65
N LEU A 27 -3.66 -3.30 -4.24
CA LEU A 27 -4.13 -4.49 -3.53
C LEU A 27 -3.22 -4.83 -2.35
N GLU A 28 -1.91 -4.76 -2.54
CA GLU A 28 -0.91 -4.98 -1.49
C GLU A 28 -1.06 -3.98 -0.35
N GLN A 29 -1.23 -2.70 -0.68
CA GLN A 29 -1.39 -1.64 0.31
C GLN A 29 -2.65 -1.80 1.16
N ILE A 30 -3.78 -2.19 0.54
CA ILE A 30 -5.07 -2.25 1.23
C ILE A 30 -5.40 -3.63 1.83
N HIS A 31 -4.65 -4.66 1.46
CA HIS A 31 -4.93 -6.06 1.78
C HIS A 31 -5.22 -6.31 3.26
N ASP A 32 -4.42 -5.72 4.15
CA ASP A 32 -4.52 -5.92 5.60
C ASP A 32 -5.78 -5.31 6.21
N ILE A 33 -6.29 -4.23 5.61
CA ILE A 33 -7.45 -3.48 6.09
C ILE A 33 -8.72 -3.75 5.29
N LEU A 34 -8.60 -4.44 4.14
CA LEU A 34 -9.73 -4.76 3.27
C LEU A 34 -10.67 -5.75 3.95
N ASP A 35 -11.90 -5.33 4.20
CA ASP A 35 -12.97 -6.16 4.76
C ASP A 35 -14.18 -6.16 3.80
N GLU A 36 -14.51 -7.35 3.30
CA GLU A 36 -15.63 -7.56 2.38
C GLU A 36 -17.00 -7.16 2.95
N LYS A 37 -17.14 -7.10 4.28
CA LYS A 37 -18.41 -6.75 4.94
C LYS A 37 -18.90 -5.34 4.61
N HIS A 38 -18.00 -4.46 4.19
CA HIS A 38 -18.35 -3.08 3.85
C HIS A 38 -18.99 -2.92 2.47
N TYR A 39 -18.94 -3.97 1.63
CA TYR A 39 -19.61 -3.97 0.32
C TYR A 39 -21.09 -4.32 0.44
N ASP A 40 -21.91 -3.80 -0.49
CA ASP A 40 -23.39 -3.87 -0.40
C ASP A 40 -23.95 -5.27 -0.62
N SER A 41 -23.60 -5.86 -1.77
CA SER A 41 -24.21 -7.10 -2.21
C SER A 41 -23.35 -8.31 -1.89
N ASP A 42 -23.99 -9.46 -1.69
CA ASP A 42 -23.28 -10.71 -1.42
C ASP A 42 -22.37 -11.13 -2.59
N SER A 43 -22.72 -10.73 -3.81
CA SER A 43 -21.89 -10.95 -4.99
C SER A 43 -20.62 -10.09 -4.96
N LEU A 44 -20.69 -8.81 -4.56
CA LEU A 44 -19.50 -7.96 -4.39
C LEU A 44 -18.64 -8.46 -3.23
N LYS A 45 -19.23 -8.82 -2.10
CA LYS A 45 -18.51 -9.43 -0.96
C LYS A 45 -17.76 -10.68 -1.39
N TRP A 46 -18.41 -11.54 -2.17
CA TRP A 46 -17.79 -12.75 -2.67
C TRP A 46 -16.60 -12.43 -3.58
N ILE A 47 -16.75 -11.48 -4.51
CA ILE A 47 -15.66 -11.07 -5.42
C ILE A 47 -14.46 -10.55 -4.63
N VAL A 48 -14.68 -9.65 -3.67
CA VAL A 48 -13.61 -9.09 -2.83
C VAL A 48 -12.92 -10.17 -2.00
N LYS A 49 -13.69 -11.08 -1.42
CA LYS A 49 -13.18 -12.21 -0.66
C LYS A 49 -12.29 -13.11 -1.52
N GLU A 50 -12.68 -13.38 -2.76
CA GLU A 50 -11.87 -14.18 -3.67
C GLU A 50 -10.62 -13.44 -4.16
N CYS A 51 -10.69 -12.11 -4.35
CA CYS A 51 -9.49 -11.30 -4.60
C CYS A 51 -8.48 -11.42 -3.45
N LYS A 52 -8.97 -11.28 -2.21
CA LYS A 52 -8.13 -11.37 -1.02
C LYS A 52 -7.50 -12.74 -0.85
N LYS A 53 -8.29 -13.81 -0.95
CA LYS A 53 -7.78 -15.19 -0.87
C LYS A 53 -6.73 -15.49 -1.94
N TYR A 54 -6.98 -15.07 -3.17
CA TYR A 54 -6.04 -15.31 -4.26
C TYR A 54 -4.73 -14.57 -4.04
N TYR A 55 -4.80 -13.33 -3.53
CA TYR A 55 -3.61 -12.58 -3.18
C TYR A 55 -2.84 -13.22 -2.03
N ASP A 56 -3.52 -13.75 -1.01
CA ASP A 56 -2.89 -14.47 0.11
C ASP A 56 -2.07 -15.67 -0.37
N GLU A 57 -2.59 -16.39 -1.36
CA GLU A 57 -2.01 -17.63 -1.87
C GLU A 57 -0.91 -17.40 -2.92
N TYR A 58 -1.14 -16.45 -3.86
CA TYR A 58 -0.29 -16.27 -5.05
C TYR A 58 0.46 -14.95 -5.09
N ARG A 59 0.18 -14.00 -4.20
CA ARG A 59 0.75 -12.64 -4.17
C ARG A 59 0.59 -11.88 -5.49
N LYS A 60 -0.52 -12.12 -6.20
CA LYS A 60 -0.87 -11.50 -7.48
C LYS A 60 -2.34 -11.14 -7.52
N CYS A 61 -2.69 -10.18 -8.39
CA CYS A 61 -4.09 -9.90 -8.68
C CYS A 61 -4.74 -11.10 -9.38
N ILE A 62 -5.99 -11.37 -9.01
CA ILE A 62 -6.79 -12.43 -9.62
C ILE A 62 -7.20 -12.05 -11.03
N THR A 63 -7.14 -13.02 -11.96
CA THR A 63 -7.52 -12.81 -13.35
C THR A 63 -8.96 -13.25 -13.62
N LEU A 64 -9.51 -12.78 -14.75
CA LEU A 64 -10.86 -13.20 -15.22
C LEU A 64 -11.02 -14.70 -15.37
N ASP A 65 -10.00 -15.35 -15.90
CA ASP A 65 -10.10 -16.79 -16.16
C ASP A 65 -10.16 -17.58 -14.86
N VAL A 66 -9.44 -17.14 -13.83
CA VAL A 66 -9.55 -17.72 -12.48
C VAL A 66 -10.95 -17.47 -11.91
N PHE A 67 -11.51 -16.26 -12.08
CA PHE A 67 -12.88 -15.97 -11.64
C PHE A 67 -13.92 -16.84 -12.35
N LYS A 68 -13.77 -17.12 -13.65
CA LYS A 68 -14.66 -18.05 -14.38
C LYS A 68 -14.68 -19.43 -13.74
N VAL A 69 -13.49 -19.96 -13.39
CA VAL A 69 -13.39 -21.27 -12.73
C VAL A 69 -14.07 -21.21 -11.37
N LYS A 70 -13.69 -20.27 -10.51
CA LYS A 70 -14.26 -20.13 -9.16
C LYS A 70 -15.76 -19.88 -9.15
N THR A 71 -16.27 -19.09 -10.10
CA THR A 71 -17.72 -18.85 -10.25
C THR A 71 -18.45 -20.13 -10.67
N SER A 72 -17.83 -21.03 -11.42
CA SER A 72 -18.46 -22.31 -11.80
C SER A 72 -18.71 -23.24 -10.59
N GLU A 73 -17.92 -23.08 -9.52
CA GLU A 73 -18.00 -23.85 -8.27
C GLU A 73 -19.11 -23.34 -7.32
N VAL A 74 -19.69 -22.18 -7.61
CA VAL A 74 -20.77 -21.61 -6.79
C VAL A 74 -22.08 -22.38 -7.05
N GLU A 75 -22.62 -22.99 -6.01
CA GLU A 75 -23.85 -23.80 -6.10
C GLU A 75 -25.14 -22.97 -6.26
N ASN A 76 -25.14 -21.73 -5.74
CA ASN A 76 -26.31 -20.86 -5.79
C ASN A 76 -26.39 -20.12 -7.13
N ASP A 77 -27.34 -20.50 -7.99
CA ASP A 77 -27.53 -19.95 -9.32
C ASP A 77 -27.85 -18.44 -9.32
N ILE A 78 -28.58 -17.94 -8.32
CA ILE A 78 -28.91 -16.52 -8.21
C ILE A 78 -27.64 -15.72 -7.90
N LEU A 79 -26.85 -16.18 -6.93
CA LEU A 79 -25.57 -15.57 -6.58
C LEU A 79 -24.61 -15.62 -7.76
N LYS A 80 -24.50 -16.75 -8.44
CA LYS A 80 -23.68 -16.96 -9.62
C LYS A 80 -24.00 -15.96 -10.74
N THR A 81 -25.28 -15.77 -11.04
CA THR A 81 -25.72 -14.79 -12.05
C THR A 81 -25.33 -13.38 -11.65
N SER A 82 -25.56 -13.00 -10.40
CA SER A 82 -25.18 -11.68 -9.88
C SER A 82 -23.69 -11.44 -9.87
N ILE A 83 -22.86 -12.46 -9.55
CA ILE A 83 -21.40 -12.37 -9.65
C ILE A 83 -20.96 -12.11 -11.10
N VAL A 84 -21.53 -12.84 -12.07
CA VAL A 84 -21.17 -12.67 -13.48
C VAL A 84 -21.55 -11.27 -14.00
N GLU A 85 -22.70 -10.75 -13.60
CA GLU A 85 -23.14 -9.39 -13.96
C GLU A 85 -22.20 -8.33 -13.38
N ASN A 86 -21.88 -8.42 -12.08
CA ASN A 86 -20.97 -7.49 -11.44
C ASN A 86 -19.54 -7.58 -12.00
N LEU A 87 -19.03 -8.78 -12.31
CA LEU A 87 -17.74 -8.93 -12.97
C LEU A 87 -17.71 -8.26 -14.36
N LYS A 88 -18.80 -8.35 -15.14
CA LYS A 88 -18.88 -7.64 -16.43
C LYS A 88 -18.79 -6.13 -16.23
N GLU A 89 -19.44 -5.58 -15.20
CA GLU A 89 -19.34 -4.16 -14.88
C GLU A 89 -17.94 -3.77 -14.40
N VAL A 90 -17.33 -4.56 -13.52
CA VAL A 90 -15.94 -4.36 -13.08
C VAL A 90 -15.01 -4.25 -14.29
N PHE A 91 -15.14 -5.16 -15.25
CA PHE A 91 -14.31 -5.15 -16.46
C PHE A 91 -14.52 -3.91 -17.33
N ARG A 92 -15.75 -3.41 -17.46
CA ARG A 92 -16.03 -2.17 -18.19
C ARG A 92 -15.34 -0.96 -17.58
N HIS A 93 -15.12 -0.98 -16.25
CA HIS A 93 -14.51 0.12 -15.51
C HIS A 93 -13.00 -0.02 -15.29
N MET A 94 -12.36 -1.10 -15.74
CA MET A 94 -10.91 -1.29 -15.58
C MET A 94 -10.05 -0.19 -16.23
N GLU A 95 -10.54 0.43 -17.30
CA GLU A 95 -9.85 1.52 -18.01
C GLU A 95 -10.44 2.90 -17.66
N SER A 96 -11.17 3.02 -16.56
CA SER A 96 -11.76 4.29 -16.12
C SER A 96 -10.66 5.27 -15.70
N PRO A 97 -10.71 6.55 -16.12
CA PRO A 97 -9.66 7.51 -15.84
C PRO A 97 -9.60 7.97 -14.37
N ASP A 98 -10.65 7.69 -13.60
CA ASP A 98 -10.82 8.10 -12.20
C ASP A 98 -10.45 7.01 -11.19
N LEU A 99 -9.79 5.91 -11.63
CA LEU A 99 -9.43 4.81 -10.74
C LEU A 99 -8.47 5.26 -9.62
N GLU A 100 -7.54 6.15 -9.89
CA GLU A 100 -6.61 6.68 -8.89
C GLU A 100 -7.36 7.38 -7.74
N TYR A 101 -8.29 8.28 -8.07
CA TYR A 101 -9.16 8.90 -7.07
C TYR A 101 -9.97 7.89 -6.26
N ILE A 102 -10.49 6.84 -6.94
CA ILE A 102 -11.24 5.76 -6.27
C ILE A 102 -10.34 4.97 -5.32
N GLN A 103 -9.08 4.71 -5.69
CA GLN A 103 -8.10 4.04 -4.84
C GLN A 103 -7.83 4.84 -3.56
N ASP A 104 -7.52 6.13 -3.69
CA ASP A 104 -7.26 7.03 -2.56
C ASP A 104 -8.44 7.06 -1.59
N ARG A 105 -9.66 7.22 -2.10
CA ARG A 105 -10.86 7.23 -1.28
C ARG A 105 -11.17 5.90 -0.63
N THR A 106 -10.86 4.81 -1.30
CA THR A 106 -11.02 3.46 -0.76
C THR A 106 -10.03 3.21 0.38
N ILE A 107 -8.76 3.61 0.22
CA ILE A 107 -7.74 3.53 1.28
C ILE A 107 -8.18 4.37 2.49
N GLU A 108 -8.56 5.62 2.27
CA GLU A 108 -9.03 6.52 3.34
C GLU A 108 -10.20 5.90 4.11
N PHE A 109 -11.18 5.35 3.38
CA PHE A 109 -12.34 4.69 3.99
C PHE A 109 -11.92 3.53 4.90
N PHE A 110 -11.12 2.58 4.39
CA PHE A 110 -10.73 1.40 5.16
C PHE A 110 -9.80 1.76 6.33
N LYS A 111 -8.89 2.72 6.18
CA LYS A 111 -8.11 3.25 7.30
C LYS A 111 -8.99 3.79 8.43
N ASN A 112 -10.00 4.58 8.07
CA ASN A 112 -10.93 5.12 9.04
C ASN A 112 -11.75 4.03 9.75
N GLN A 113 -12.19 2.99 9.02
CA GLN A 113 -12.92 1.87 9.61
C GLN A 113 -12.04 1.03 10.55
N THR A 114 -10.79 0.79 10.16
CA THR A 114 -9.81 0.06 10.99
C THR A 114 -9.52 0.83 12.28
N LEU A 115 -9.27 2.14 12.19
CA LEU A 115 -9.04 2.99 13.35
C LEU A 115 -10.29 3.05 14.27
N LYS A 116 -11.48 3.18 13.70
CA LYS A 116 -12.75 3.15 14.45
C LYS A 116 -12.92 1.83 15.21
N SER A 117 -12.63 0.71 14.55
CA SER A 117 -12.66 -0.61 15.16
C SER A 117 -11.65 -0.75 16.32
N ALA A 118 -10.43 -0.26 16.11
CA ALA A 118 -9.39 -0.26 17.14
C ALA A 118 -9.79 0.56 18.38
N ILE A 119 -10.40 1.74 18.18
CA ILE A 119 -10.89 2.58 19.28
C ILE A 119 -12.01 1.86 20.04
N ILE A 120 -12.97 1.25 19.36
CA ILE A 120 -14.06 0.50 20.01
C ILE A 120 -13.48 -0.65 20.85
N GLN A 121 -12.59 -1.46 20.28
CA GLN A 121 -11.92 -2.55 20.99
C GLN A 121 -11.08 -2.04 22.18
N SER A 122 -10.49 -0.85 22.06
CA SER A 122 -9.76 -0.23 23.17
C SER A 122 -10.66 0.09 24.34
N VAL A 123 -11.91 0.50 24.09
CA VAL A 123 -12.91 0.73 25.16
C VAL A 123 -13.24 -0.59 25.87
N ASP A 124 -13.48 -1.67 25.13
CA ASP A 124 -13.76 -2.99 25.70
C ASP A 124 -12.59 -3.50 26.57
N ILE A 125 -11.34 -3.25 26.14
CA ILE A 125 -10.15 -3.60 26.92
C ILE A 125 -10.08 -2.78 28.21
N MET A 126 -10.40 -1.49 28.14
CA MET A 126 -10.43 -0.61 29.34
C MET A 126 -11.51 -1.05 30.35
N GLU A 127 -12.70 -1.39 29.88
CA GLU A 127 -13.79 -1.86 30.72
C GLU A 127 -13.47 -3.21 31.39
N SER A 128 -12.77 -4.09 30.71
CA SER A 128 -12.32 -5.38 31.23
C SER A 128 -11.08 -5.31 32.12
N LYS A 129 -10.56 -4.08 32.39
CA LYS A 129 -9.30 -3.84 33.14
C LYS A 129 -8.09 -4.51 32.48
N GLY A 130 -8.08 -4.56 31.15
CA GLY A 130 -6.99 -5.10 30.37
C GLY A 130 -5.74 -4.21 30.37
N ASP A 131 -4.67 -4.67 29.70
CA ASP A 131 -3.38 -4.01 29.68
C ASP A 131 -3.40 -2.80 28.72
N PHE A 132 -2.99 -1.63 29.20
CA PHE A 132 -2.85 -0.41 28.39
C PHE A 132 -1.82 -0.56 27.25
N GLU A 133 -0.82 -1.41 27.41
CA GLU A 133 0.15 -1.68 26.33
C GLU A 133 -0.52 -2.37 25.13
N GLN A 134 -1.54 -3.19 25.39
CA GLN A 134 -2.34 -3.82 24.35
C GLN A 134 -3.16 -2.77 23.56
N ILE A 135 -3.72 -1.78 24.24
CA ILE A 135 -4.45 -0.66 23.60
C ILE A 135 -3.50 0.12 22.71
N LYS A 136 -2.30 0.45 23.21
CA LYS A 136 -1.31 1.18 22.43
C LYS A 136 -0.97 0.44 21.13
N ARG A 137 -0.64 -0.85 21.21
CA ARG A 137 -0.34 -1.68 20.02
C ARG A 137 -1.50 -1.70 19.03
N LEU A 138 -2.72 -1.88 19.50
CA LEU A 138 -3.92 -1.92 18.66
C LEU A 138 -4.12 -0.62 17.90
N VAL A 139 -3.91 0.53 18.54
CA VAL A 139 -4.03 1.84 17.92
C VAL A 139 -2.86 2.12 16.96
N ASP A 140 -1.63 1.78 17.36
CA ASP A 140 -0.45 1.94 16.51
C ASP A 140 -0.55 1.08 15.24
N ASP A 141 -1.01 -0.16 15.35
CA ASP A 141 -1.26 -1.05 14.21
C ASP A 141 -2.34 -0.46 13.29
N ALA A 142 -3.41 0.10 13.84
CA ALA A 142 -4.48 0.70 13.05
C ALA A 142 -4.03 2.00 12.33
N LEU A 143 -3.16 2.79 12.94
CA LEU A 143 -2.59 4.00 12.33
C LEU A 143 -1.61 3.67 11.18
N ASN A 144 -0.87 2.58 11.33
CA ASN A 144 0.08 2.10 10.32
C ASN A 144 -0.56 1.24 9.23
N ALA A 145 -1.80 0.80 9.43
CA ALA A 145 -2.53 -0.03 8.48
C ALA A 145 -2.79 0.72 7.16
N GLY A 146 -2.64 0.06 6.03
CA GLY A 146 -2.85 0.66 4.71
C GLY A 146 -1.87 1.77 4.34
N THR A 147 -0.76 1.92 5.05
CA THR A 147 0.37 2.74 4.58
C THR A 147 1.12 2.00 3.49
N GLU A 148 1.64 2.74 2.51
CA GLU A 148 2.54 2.15 1.53
C GLU A 148 3.69 1.47 2.26
N ARG A 149 3.77 0.16 2.12
CA ARG A 149 4.92 -0.60 2.58
C ARG A 149 6.03 -0.45 1.54
N ASN A 150 6.63 0.73 1.51
CA ASN A 150 7.82 0.92 0.70
C ASN A 150 8.99 0.13 1.36
N ILE A 151 9.06 -1.18 1.05
CA ILE A 151 10.06 -2.11 1.59
C ILE A 151 11.43 -1.90 0.90
N GLY A 152 11.60 -0.79 0.22
CA GLY A 152 12.78 -0.46 -0.55
C GLY A 152 12.50 -0.42 -2.06
N HIS A 153 13.48 0.05 -2.80
CA HIS A 153 13.39 0.14 -4.25
C HIS A 153 13.53 -1.25 -4.87
N GLU A 154 12.55 -1.64 -5.66
CA GLU A 154 12.71 -2.80 -6.54
C GLU A 154 13.78 -2.45 -7.59
N TYR A 155 14.92 -3.14 -7.53
CA TYR A 155 16.14 -2.74 -8.23
C TYR A 155 15.95 -2.61 -9.74
N ILE A 156 15.07 -3.42 -10.31
CA ILE A 156 14.83 -3.46 -11.76
C ILE A 156 13.86 -2.36 -12.20
N GLU A 157 12.80 -2.08 -11.43
CA GLU A 157 11.78 -1.10 -11.83
C GLU A 157 12.21 0.35 -11.59
N HIS A 158 13.09 0.60 -10.62
CA HIS A 158 13.56 1.94 -10.26
C HIS A 158 15.03 2.20 -10.63
N ILE A 159 15.55 1.47 -11.61
CA ILE A 159 16.95 1.61 -12.03
C ILE A 159 17.23 3.01 -12.60
N GLU A 160 16.28 3.58 -13.37
CA GLU A 160 16.41 4.90 -13.97
C GLU A 160 16.35 6.01 -12.91
N ASP A 161 15.47 5.87 -11.90
CA ASP A 161 15.37 6.83 -10.79
C ASP A 161 16.65 6.89 -9.99
N ARG A 162 17.33 5.76 -9.78
CA ARG A 162 18.64 5.71 -9.10
C ARG A 162 19.77 6.40 -9.88
N TYR A 163 19.70 6.40 -11.20
CA TYR A 163 20.64 7.14 -12.03
C TYR A 163 20.30 8.63 -12.12
N SER A 164 19.05 9.02 -11.87
CA SER A 164 18.61 10.42 -11.84
C SER A 164 18.80 11.10 -10.47
N GLU A 165 18.88 10.34 -9.38
CA GLU A 165 19.08 10.85 -8.00
C GLU A 165 20.50 11.34 -7.70
N THR A 166 21.32 11.67 -8.68
CA THR A 166 22.70 12.10 -8.46
C THR A 166 22.90 13.61 -8.50
N ALA A 167 22.18 14.35 -7.71
CA ALA A 167 22.69 15.65 -7.25
C ALA A 167 23.32 15.48 -5.86
N ARG A 168 24.51 14.86 -5.80
CA ARG A 168 25.33 14.79 -4.59
C ARG A 168 25.64 16.22 -4.14
N THR A 169 25.00 16.65 -3.05
CA THR A 169 25.29 17.97 -2.46
C THR A 169 26.61 17.85 -1.70
N THR A 170 27.66 18.41 -2.26
CA THR A 170 29.03 18.35 -1.71
C THR A 170 29.41 19.66 -1.04
N VAL A 171 30.26 19.58 -0.04
CA VAL A 171 30.94 20.71 0.57
C VAL A 171 32.43 20.66 0.13
N PRO A 172 32.92 21.69 -0.57
CA PRO A 172 34.27 21.70 -1.04
C PRO A 172 35.27 21.70 0.13
N THR A 173 36.36 20.97 -0.01
CA THR A 173 37.43 20.90 0.98
C THR A 173 38.32 22.15 0.95
N GLY A 174 38.28 22.92 -0.12
CA GLY A 174 39.12 24.07 -0.40
C GLY A 174 40.45 23.69 -1.03
N TRP A 175 40.67 22.45 -1.39
CA TRP A 175 41.83 21.97 -2.15
C TRP A 175 41.36 21.48 -3.51
N ASP A 176 41.60 22.27 -4.55
CA ASP A 176 41.10 22.04 -5.91
C ASP A 176 41.36 20.60 -6.39
N VAL A 177 42.59 20.06 -6.14
CA VAL A 177 42.94 18.69 -6.56
C VAL A 177 42.08 17.63 -5.86
N ILE A 178 41.73 17.84 -4.60
CA ILE A 178 40.89 16.90 -3.86
C ILE A 178 39.42 17.05 -4.29
N ASP A 179 39.00 18.28 -4.45
CA ASP A 179 37.62 18.58 -4.86
C ASP A 179 37.34 18.05 -6.29
N ASP A 180 38.32 18.14 -7.20
CA ASP A 180 38.25 17.55 -8.53
C ASP A 180 38.17 16.01 -8.47
N LEU A 181 38.99 15.37 -7.66
CA LEU A 181 39.00 13.90 -7.48
C LEU A 181 37.73 13.38 -6.83
N THR A 182 37.13 14.17 -5.93
CA THR A 182 35.91 13.81 -5.18
C THR A 182 34.62 14.38 -5.82
N GLN A 183 34.73 14.95 -7.02
CA GLN A 183 33.59 15.56 -7.73
C GLN A 183 32.86 16.64 -6.91
N GLY A 184 33.62 17.58 -6.37
CA GLY A 184 33.14 18.77 -5.67
C GLY A 184 33.29 18.77 -4.16
N GLY A 185 34.04 17.83 -3.59
CA GLY A 185 34.29 17.77 -2.14
C GLY A 185 33.60 16.59 -1.43
N LEU A 186 33.29 16.73 -0.14
CA LEU A 186 32.68 15.70 0.67
C LEU A 186 31.15 15.84 0.70
N GLY A 187 30.44 14.75 0.46
CA GLY A 187 29.00 14.66 0.57
C GLY A 187 28.51 14.37 1.99
N GLY A 188 27.21 14.57 2.24
CA GLY A 188 26.60 14.21 3.52
C GLY A 188 26.78 12.73 3.85
N GLY A 189 27.29 12.42 5.04
CA GLY A 189 27.58 11.04 5.49
C GLY A 189 28.91 10.47 5.02
N GLU A 190 29.76 11.23 4.30
CA GLU A 190 31.08 10.80 3.89
C GLU A 190 32.15 11.22 4.92
N LEU A 191 33.16 10.38 5.09
CA LEU A 191 34.28 10.62 5.99
C LEU A 191 35.56 10.77 5.18
N GLY A 192 36.21 11.94 5.26
CA GLY A 192 37.58 12.18 4.75
C GLY A 192 38.61 11.86 5.81
N VAL A 193 39.60 11.00 5.50
CA VAL A 193 40.70 10.66 6.40
C VAL A 193 42.04 11.04 5.77
N ILE A 194 42.82 11.90 6.44
CA ILE A 194 44.16 12.30 6.03
C ILE A 194 45.19 11.51 6.84
N VAL A 195 46.01 10.74 6.15
CA VAL A 195 47.10 9.97 6.76
C VAL A 195 48.44 10.55 6.31
N ALA A 196 49.25 10.92 7.28
CA ALA A 196 50.61 11.44 6.99
C ALA A 196 51.58 11.09 8.12
N PRO A 197 52.88 10.94 7.82
CA PRO A 197 53.91 10.71 8.82
C PRO A 197 54.02 11.85 9.86
N ALA A 198 54.67 11.58 10.95
CA ALA A 198 54.92 12.60 11.95
C ALA A 198 55.85 13.71 11.41
N GLY A 199 55.57 14.96 11.74
CA GLY A 199 56.38 16.13 11.37
C GLY A 199 56.07 16.78 10.03
N VAL A 200 55.09 16.30 9.27
CA VAL A 200 54.71 16.90 7.95
C VAL A 200 53.61 17.97 8.05
N GLY A 201 53.27 18.41 9.26
CA GLY A 201 52.30 19.51 9.44
C GLY A 201 50.83 19.13 9.31
N LYS A 202 50.45 17.84 9.51
CA LYS A 202 49.02 17.39 9.45
C LYS A 202 48.16 17.94 10.60
N THR A 203 48.80 18.34 11.68
CA THR A 203 48.12 18.88 12.89
C THR A 203 48.83 20.17 13.24
N TRP A 204 48.07 21.22 13.44
CA TRP A 204 48.55 22.51 14.00
C TRP A 204 48.51 22.44 15.50
#